data_623d352f6ad1f5c5278fb1288a7a116d
#
_entry.id   623d352f6ad1f5c5278fb1288a7a116d
#
_cell.length_a   1.000
_cell.length_b   1.000
_cell.length_c   1.000
_cell.angle_alpha   90.00
_cell.angle_beta   90.00
_cell.angle_gamma   90.00
#
_symmetry.space_group_name_H-M   'P 1'
#
loop_
_entity.id
_entity.type
_entity.pdbx_description
1 polymer ?
#
loop_
_entity_poly.entity_id
_entity_poly.type
_entity_poly.pdbx_seq_one_letter_code
_entity_poly.pdbx_strand_id
1 'polypeptide(L)'
;FCLSRGLGDVYKRQSFMKPGQVRQLCGKRRFTLAHECAHQILFQMESDEVKDACEKKYAARTAYSLRDLKTREDWNEWQANVLGASILMPQKEIDLAMWYFAGSRTLINYEGRFSYHDRLSLNLICGQLGVSKSAAVIRLRQLGYIEDRPYLEYSDPLEVWA
;
A
#
# COMPACT_ATOMS: atom_id res chain seq x y z
N PHE A 1 9.01 -16.44 -14.69
CA PHE A 1 8.91 -15.91 -16.07
C PHE A 1 7.98 -14.69 -16.19
N CYS A 2 6.96 -14.54 -15.35
CA CYS A 2 6.10 -13.33 -15.31
C CYS A 2 6.81 -12.08 -14.77
N LEU A 3 7.84 -12.23 -13.95
CA LEU A 3 8.63 -11.12 -13.40
C LEU A 3 9.45 -10.36 -14.47
N SER A 4 9.82 -11.01 -15.58
CA SER A 4 10.71 -10.42 -16.58
C SER A 4 10.04 -9.43 -17.53
N ARG A 5 8.75 -9.57 -17.84
CA ARG A 5 8.05 -8.67 -18.78
C ARG A 5 7.69 -7.32 -18.14
N GLY A 6 7.31 -7.30 -16.87
CA GLY A 6 7.00 -6.05 -16.17
C GLY A 6 8.24 -5.21 -15.80
N LEU A 7 9.37 -5.86 -15.56
CA LEU A 7 10.63 -5.18 -15.21
C LEU A 7 11.29 -4.45 -16.40
N GLY A 8 11.23 -5.03 -17.62
CA GLY A 8 11.84 -4.43 -18.81
C GLY A 8 11.20 -3.10 -19.21
N ASP A 9 9.87 -2.98 -19.10
CA ASP A 9 9.14 -1.75 -19.42
C ASP A 9 9.33 -0.65 -18.36
N VAL A 10 9.52 -1.02 -17.10
CA VAL A 10 9.82 -0.08 -16.02
C VAL A 10 11.20 0.55 -16.22
N TYR A 11 12.20 -0.22 -16.62
CA TYR A 11 13.57 0.29 -16.86
C TYR A 11 13.61 1.26 -18.05
N LYS A 12 12.91 0.98 -19.14
CA LYS A 12 12.88 1.86 -20.32
C LYS A 12 12.20 3.21 -20.05
N ARG A 13 11.24 3.27 -19.11
CA ARG A 13 10.56 4.51 -18.74
C ARG A 13 11.30 5.36 -17.70
N GLN A 14 12.24 4.80 -16.96
CA GLN A 14 12.95 5.52 -15.88
C GLN A 14 13.87 6.63 -16.39
N SER A 15 14.42 6.53 -17.60
CA SER A 15 15.35 7.51 -18.17
C SER A 15 14.72 8.89 -18.46
N PHE A 16 13.39 9.00 -18.49
CA PHE A 16 12.66 10.23 -18.82
C PHE A 16 11.79 10.78 -17.67
N MET A 17 11.92 10.24 -16.46
CA MET A 17 11.01 10.57 -15.37
C MET A 17 11.54 11.65 -14.44
N LYS A 18 10.62 12.54 -14.01
CA LYS A 18 10.91 13.50 -12.93
C LYS A 18 11.19 12.75 -11.61
N PRO A 19 12.06 13.29 -10.73
CA PRO A 19 12.45 12.62 -9.47
C PRO A 19 11.26 12.13 -8.60
N GLY A 20 10.17 12.86 -8.56
CA GLY A 20 8.96 12.46 -7.83
C GLY A 20 8.23 11.24 -8.44
N GLN A 21 8.28 11.10 -9.77
CA GLN A 21 7.71 9.94 -10.47
C GLN A 21 8.55 8.68 -10.25
N VAL A 22 9.87 8.82 -10.19
CA VAL A 22 10.79 7.70 -9.87
C VAL A 22 10.48 7.15 -8.49
N ARG A 23 10.30 8.01 -7.48
CA ARG A 23 9.97 7.60 -6.11
C ARG A 23 8.64 6.83 -6.04
N GLN A 24 7.60 7.29 -6.74
CA GLN A 24 6.31 6.60 -6.79
C GLN A 24 6.41 5.22 -7.46
N LEU A 25 7.21 5.11 -8.54
CA LEU A 25 7.42 3.83 -9.22
C LEU A 25 8.21 2.85 -8.37
N CYS A 26 9.23 3.33 -7.64
CA CYS A 26 9.96 2.50 -6.69
C CYS A 26 9.03 1.93 -5.61
N GLY A 27 8.14 2.74 -5.05
CA GLY A 27 7.15 2.29 -4.07
C GLY A 27 6.18 1.24 -4.64
N LYS A 28 5.68 1.46 -5.86
CA LYS A 28 4.82 0.49 -6.55
C LYS A 28 5.56 -0.84 -6.82
N ARG A 29 6.81 -0.76 -7.29
CA ARG A 29 7.64 -1.94 -7.57
C ARG A 29 7.91 -2.74 -6.31
N ARG A 30 8.26 -2.08 -5.22
CA ARG A 30 8.48 -2.74 -3.92
C ARG A 30 7.21 -3.45 -3.45
N PHE A 31 6.05 -2.79 -3.55
CA PHE A 31 4.78 -3.40 -3.21
C PHE A 31 4.47 -4.62 -4.08
N THR A 32 4.70 -4.51 -5.39
CA THR A 32 4.54 -5.65 -6.30
C THR A 32 5.42 -6.83 -5.89
N LEU A 33 6.70 -6.59 -5.59
CA LEU A 33 7.60 -7.67 -5.16
C LEU A 33 7.15 -8.29 -3.84
N ALA A 34 6.76 -7.49 -2.86
CA ALA A 34 6.26 -7.99 -1.58
C ALA A 34 4.95 -8.79 -1.73
N HIS A 35 4.07 -8.37 -2.64
CA HIS A 35 2.85 -9.09 -2.99
C HIS A 35 3.15 -10.47 -3.62
N GLU A 36 4.08 -10.54 -4.59
CA GLU A 36 4.49 -11.81 -5.19
C GLU A 36 5.19 -12.73 -4.16
N CYS A 37 6.02 -12.16 -3.28
CA CYS A 37 6.60 -12.92 -2.17
C CYS A 37 5.52 -13.44 -1.22
N ALA A 38 4.48 -12.66 -0.95
CA ALA A 38 3.36 -13.07 -0.11
C ALA A 38 2.61 -14.26 -0.73
N HIS A 39 2.36 -14.25 -2.05
CA HIS A 39 1.81 -15.42 -2.75
C HIS A 39 2.67 -16.66 -2.57
N GLN A 40 4.00 -16.54 -2.70
CA GLN A 40 4.91 -17.67 -2.49
C GLN A 40 4.86 -18.20 -1.06
N ILE A 41 4.81 -17.32 -0.05
CA ILE A 41 4.69 -17.71 1.36
C ILE A 41 3.36 -18.43 1.60
N LEU A 42 2.25 -17.86 1.15
CA LEU A 42 0.93 -18.45 1.31
C LEU A 42 0.82 -19.80 0.58
N PHE A 43 1.39 -19.90 -0.63
CA PHE A 43 1.43 -21.14 -1.40
C PHE A 43 2.18 -22.26 -0.66
N GLN A 44 3.27 -21.95 0.05
CA GLN A 44 3.99 -22.96 0.85
C GLN A 44 3.16 -23.51 2.01
N MET A 45 2.17 -22.75 2.48
CA MET A 45 1.28 -23.13 3.57
C MET A 45 0.05 -23.94 3.08
N GLU A 46 -0.18 -24.03 1.77
CA GLU A 46 -1.29 -24.79 1.19
C GLU A 46 -0.99 -26.29 1.21
N SER A 47 -2.07 -27.10 1.18
CA SER A 47 -1.95 -28.56 1.03
C SER A 47 -1.44 -28.94 -0.37
N ASP A 48 -0.81 -30.10 -0.50
CA ASP A 48 -0.25 -30.56 -1.77
C ASP A 48 -1.32 -30.72 -2.87
N GLU A 49 -2.55 -31.11 -2.50
CA GLU A 49 -3.70 -31.17 -3.42
C GLU A 49 -4.05 -29.82 -4.04
N VAL A 50 -3.87 -28.74 -3.25
CA VAL A 50 -4.13 -27.37 -3.71
C VAL A 50 -2.98 -26.85 -4.56
N LYS A 51 -1.73 -27.21 -4.23
CA LYS A 51 -0.56 -26.84 -5.01
C LYS A 51 -0.65 -27.33 -6.44
N ASP A 52 -1.06 -28.58 -6.64
CA ASP A 52 -1.23 -29.20 -7.97
C ASP A 52 -2.35 -28.52 -8.78
N ALA A 53 -3.39 -28.01 -8.12
CA ALA A 53 -4.50 -27.32 -8.78
C ALA A 53 -4.16 -25.85 -9.17
N CYS A 54 -3.25 -25.21 -8.44
CA CYS A 54 -2.93 -23.78 -8.61
C CYS A 54 -1.97 -23.46 -9.77
N GLU A 55 -1.27 -24.43 -10.36
CA GLU A 55 -0.32 -24.17 -11.46
C GLU A 55 -0.94 -23.52 -12.71
N LYS A 56 -2.25 -23.43 -12.79
CA LYS A 56 -2.96 -23.06 -14.03
C LYS A 56 -3.55 -21.66 -14.12
N LYS A 57 -3.60 -20.84 -13.05
CA LYS A 57 -4.32 -19.55 -13.13
C LYS A 57 -3.68 -18.44 -12.29
N TYR A 58 -2.85 -17.63 -12.88
CA TYR A 58 -2.59 -16.28 -12.40
C TYR A 58 -3.28 -15.26 -13.29
N ALA A 59 -4.41 -14.74 -12.86
CA ALA A 59 -5.15 -13.69 -13.57
C ALA A 59 -4.83 -12.28 -13.01
N ALA A 60 -5.16 -11.29 -13.81
CA ALA A 60 -4.81 -9.88 -13.62
C ALA A 60 -5.24 -9.28 -12.29
N ARG A 61 -4.42 -8.37 -11.78
CA ARG A 61 -4.52 -7.66 -10.50
C ARG A 61 -5.70 -6.70 -10.46
N THR A 62 -6.63 -6.96 -9.59
CA THR A 62 -7.68 -6.01 -9.20
C THR A 62 -7.59 -5.75 -7.68
N ALA A 63 -7.87 -4.52 -7.25
CA ALA A 63 -7.97 -4.22 -5.82
C ALA A 63 -9.35 -4.66 -5.32
N TYR A 64 -9.38 -5.66 -4.45
CA TYR A 64 -10.63 -6.19 -3.89
C TYR A 64 -10.96 -5.53 -2.54
N SER A 65 -12.22 -5.17 -2.34
CA SER A 65 -12.77 -4.91 -1.01
C SER A 65 -13.26 -6.23 -0.40
N LEU A 66 -13.33 -6.32 0.94
CA LEU A 66 -13.87 -7.51 1.62
C LEU A 66 -15.30 -7.88 1.18
N ARG A 67 -16.07 -6.91 0.68
CA ARG A 67 -17.45 -7.12 0.20
C ARG A 67 -17.50 -7.78 -1.17
N ASP A 68 -16.39 -7.73 -1.91
CA ASP A 68 -16.30 -8.23 -3.29
C ASP A 68 -15.68 -9.62 -3.36
N LEU A 69 -15.22 -10.18 -2.21
CA LEU A 69 -14.58 -11.49 -2.14
C LEU A 69 -15.62 -12.59 -2.30
N LYS A 70 -15.71 -13.17 -3.49
CA LYS A 70 -16.67 -14.23 -3.84
C LYS A 70 -16.00 -15.55 -4.16
N THR A 71 -14.77 -15.53 -4.58
CA THR A 71 -14.01 -16.71 -4.98
C THR A 71 -12.82 -16.95 -4.05
N ARG A 72 -12.27 -18.17 -4.10
CA ARG A 72 -11.02 -18.49 -3.38
C ARG A 72 -9.85 -17.66 -3.91
N GLU A 73 -9.86 -17.36 -5.23
CA GLU A 73 -8.84 -16.55 -5.88
C GLU A 73 -8.86 -15.10 -5.33
N ASP A 74 -10.05 -14.53 -5.13
CA ASP A 74 -10.20 -13.22 -4.52
C ASP A 74 -9.61 -13.18 -3.10
N TRP A 75 -9.86 -14.23 -2.30
CA TRP A 75 -9.30 -14.37 -0.96
C TRP A 75 -7.78 -14.46 -0.96
N ASN A 76 -7.20 -15.25 -1.87
CA ASN A 76 -5.76 -15.39 -2.01
C ASN A 76 -5.10 -14.05 -2.40
N GLU A 77 -5.70 -13.30 -3.32
CA GLU A 77 -5.25 -11.97 -3.71
C GLU A 77 -5.34 -10.98 -2.54
N TRP A 78 -6.44 -11.02 -1.79
CA TRP A 78 -6.60 -10.18 -0.62
C TRP A 78 -5.54 -10.51 0.46
N GLN A 79 -5.34 -11.79 0.76
CA GLN A 79 -4.33 -12.24 1.73
C GLN A 79 -2.91 -11.83 1.29
N ALA A 80 -2.58 -11.97 0.01
CA ALA A 80 -1.29 -11.56 -0.53
C ALA A 80 -1.08 -10.04 -0.41
N ASN A 81 -2.13 -9.24 -0.65
CA ASN A 81 -2.09 -7.80 -0.45
C ASN A 81 -1.86 -7.41 1.02
N VAL A 82 -2.57 -8.07 1.95
CA VAL A 82 -2.42 -7.81 3.40
C VAL A 82 -1.04 -8.22 3.89
N LEU A 83 -0.57 -9.41 3.51
CA LEU A 83 0.75 -9.92 3.90
C LEU A 83 1.87 -9.08 3.27
N GLY A 84 1.79 -8.75 1.99
CA GLY A 84 2.73 -7.90 1.29
C GLY A 84 2.82 -6.49 1.91
N ALA A 85 1.67 -5.92 2.29
CA ALA A 85 1.64 -4.67 3.03
C ALA A 85 2.30 -4.79 4.42
N SER A 86 2.10 -5.91 5.11
CA SER A 86 2.68 -6.16 6.44
C SER A 86 4.20 -6.36 6.38
N ILE A 87 4.70 -6.98 5.31
CA ILE A 87 6.14 -7.14 5.06
C ILE A 87 6.80 -5.77 4.83
N LEU A 88 6.19 -4.90 4.02
CA LEU A 88 6.75 -3.58 3.72
C LEU A 88 6.55 -2.55 4.82
N MET A 89 5.49 -2.70 5.57
CA MET A 89 5.04 -1.77 6.61
C MET A 89 4.71 -2.54 7.90
N PRO A 90 5.73 -3.13 8.55
CA PRO A 90 5.53 -3.78 9.85
C PRO A 90 4.97 -2.80 10.86
N GLN A 91 4.10 -3.27 11.74
CA GLN A 91 3.44 -2.40 12.72
C GLN A 91 4.44 -1.59 13.55
N LYS A 92 5.51 -2.22 14.05
CA LYS A 92 6.53 -1.53 14.84
C LYS A 92 7.20 -0.37 14.10
N GLU A 93 7.47 -0.52 12.81
CA GLU A 93 8.04 0.54 11.98
C GLU A 93 7.04 1.68 11.75
N ILE A 94 5.77 1.34 11.61
CA ILE A 94 4.70 2.34 11.52
C ILE A 94 4.54 3.07 12.85
N ASP A 95 4.53 2.37 13.99
CA ASP A 95 4.42 2.97 15.31
C ASP A 95 5.55 3.99 15.54
N LEU A 96 6.78 3.63 15.19
CA LEU A 96 7.94 4.54 15.24
C LEU A 96 7.79 5.74 14.30
N ALA A 97 7.36 5.50 13.06
CA ALA A 97 7.17 6.58 12.10
C ALA A 97 6.03 7.53 12.51
N MET A 98 4.94 7.01 13.06
CA MET A 98 3.83 7.81 13.61
C MET A 98 4.27 8.60 14.82
N TRP A 99 5.05 8.00 15.72
CA TRP A 99 5.61 8.71 16.86
C TRP A 99 6.51 9.87 16.42
N TYR A 100 7.40 9.63 15.47
CA TYR A 100 8.40 10.60 15.03
C TYR A 100 7.80 11.72 14.16
N PHE A 101 6.93 11.40 13.22
CA PHE A 101 6.43 12.35 12.22
C PHE A 101 5.04 12.92 12.52
N ALA A 102 4.24 12.23 13.34
CA ALA A 102 2.89 12.64 13.66
C ALA A 102 2.66 12.85 15.17
N GLY A 103 3.70 12.66 16.04
CA GLY A 103 3.55 12.76 17.49
C GLY A 103 2.56 11.75 18.08
N SER A 104 2.45 10.57 17.47
CA SER A 104 1.48 9.51 17.82
C SER A 104 0.00 9.91 17.69
N ARG A 105 -0.32 11.04 17.08
CA ARG A 105 -1.71 11.45 16.85
C ARG A 105 -2.28 10.76 15.61
N THR A 106 -3.58 10.51 15.63
CA THR A 106 -4.32 10.01 14.48
C THR A 106 -4.37 11.07 13.37
N LEU A 107 -4.14 10.68 12.12
CA LEU A 107 -4.28 11.53 10.96
C LEU A 107 -5.75 11.56 10.53
N ILE A 108 -6.27 12.72 10.16
CA ILE A 108 -7.68 12.87 9.78
C ILE A 108 -7.78 12.95 8.25
N ASN A 109 -8.59 12.04 7.70
CA ASN A 109 -8.89 11.99 6.28
C ASN A 109 -10.30 12.51 6.02
N TYR A 110 -10.41 13.67 5.39
CA TYR A 110 -11.66 14.28 4.99
C TYR A 110 -11.99 13.90 3.54
N GLU A 111 -12.58 12.73 3.33
CA GLU A 111 -12.98 12.22 2.00
C GLU A 111 -11.84 12.26 0.96
N GLY A 112 -10.64 11.87 1.36
CA GLY A 112 -9.44 11.86 0.50
C GLY A 112 -8.54 13.10 0.64
N ARG A 113 -8.96 14.10 1.40
CA ARG A 113 -8.17 15.30 1.72
C ARG A 113 -7.64 15.23 3.13
N PHE A 114 -6.40 15.65 3.30
CA PHE A 114 -5.74 15.77 4.60
C PHE A 114 -5.40 17.24 4.86
N SER A 115 -5.41 17.66 6.12
CA SER A 115 -4.85 18.95 6.51
C SER A 115 -3.38 19.06 6.09
N TYR A 116 -2.85 20.28 6.05
CA TYR A 116 -1.45 20.50 5.68
C TYR A 116 -0.49 19.65 6.54
N HIS A 117 -0.68 19.69 7.87
CA HIS A 117 0.16 18.93 8.79
C HIS A 117 0.04 17.41 8.60
N ASP A 118 -1.17 16.89 8.42
CA ASP A 118 -1.39 15.46 8.21
C ASP A 118 -0.83 14.99 6.88
N ARG A 119 -0.97 15.83 5.84
CA ARG A 119 -0.37 15.58 4.53
C ARG A 119 1.15 15.56 4.58
N LEU A 120 1.76 16.47 5.35
CA LEU A 120 3.21 16.51 5.53
C LEU A 120 3.68 15.26 6.28
N SER A 121 3.08 14.93 7.43
CA SER A 121 3.38 13.71 8.20
C SER A 121 3.24 12.45 7.34
N LEU A 122 2.15 12.32 6.60
CA LEU A 122 1.93 11.20 5.69
C LEU A 122 3.01 11.10 4.60
N ASN A 123 3.44 12.24 4.03
CA ASN A 123 4.50 12.24 3.02
C ASN A 123 5.86 11.81 3.60
N LEU A 124 6.17 12.23 4.83
CA LEU A 124 7.39 11.85 5.53
C LEU A 124 7.39 10.35 5.87
N ILE A 125 6.28 9.82 6.38
CA ILE A 125 6.06 8.39 6.63
C ILE A 125 6.24 7.58 5.34
N CYS A 126 5.60 8.00 4.24
CA CYS A 126 5.76 7.36 2.93
C CYS A 126 7.21 7.38 2.45
N GLY A 127 7.92 8.49 2.68
CA GLY A 127 9.34 8.64 2.34
C GLY A 127 10.22 7.69 3.13
N GLN A 128 10.01 7.61 4.43
CA GLN A 128 10.76 6.74 5.36
C GLN A 128 10.56 5.26 5.02
N LEU A 129 9.31 4.84 4.82
CA LEU A 129 8.97 3.45 4.53
C LEU A 129 9.20 3.07 3.06
N GLY A 130 9.42 4.04 2.17
CA GLY A 130 9.63 3.82 0.74
C GLY A 130 8.40 3.22 0.05
N VAL A 131 7.20 3.63 0.43
CA VAL A 131 5.93 3.13 -0.10
C VAL A 131 5.12 4.24 -0.78
N SER A 132 4.11 3.85 -1.57
CA SER A 132 3.19 4.82 -2.16
C SER A 132 2.22 5.37 -1.10
N LYS A 133 1.74 6.60 -1.32
CA LYS A 133 0.74 7.23 -0.42
C LYS A 133 -0.51 6.37 -0.27
N SER A 134 -1.01 5.79 -1.37
CA SER A 134 -2.20 4.93 -1.33
C SER A 134 -1.99 3.69 -0.46
N ALA A 135 -0.84 3.01 -0.59
CA ALA A 135 -0.51 1.85 0.22
C ALA A 135 -0.38 2.22 1.71
N ALA A 136 0.28 3.35 2.01
CA ALA A 136 0.42 3.86 3.38
C ALA A 136 -0.94 4.19 4.00
N VAL A 137 -1.82 4.90 3.29
CA VAL A 137 -3.17 5.26 3.77
C VAL A 137 -3.98 4.01 4.10
N ILE A 138 -3.99 2.99 3.23
CA ILE A 138 -4.69 1.74 3.49
C ILE A 138 -4.15 1.06 4.74
N ARG A 139 -2.82 0.96 4.87
CA ARG A 139 -2.19 0.30 6.00
C ARG A 139 -2.37 1.05 7.32
N LEU A 140 -2.21 2.37 7.31
CA LEU A 140 -2.43 3.22 8.48
C LEU A 140 -3.90 3.16 8.96
N ARG A 141 -4.86 3.11 8.02
CA ARG A 141 -6.28 2.93 8.34
C ARG A 141 -6.53 1.57 8.98
N GLN A 142 -5.95 0.48 8.46
CA GLN A 142 -6.05 -0.86 9.06
C GLN A 142 -5.52 -0.91 10.49
N LEU A 143 -4.49 -0.13 10.80
CA LEU A 143 -3.87 -0.06 12.13
C LEU A 143 -4.52 0.99 13.05
N GLY A 144 -5.57 1.68 12.60
CA GLY A 144 -6.27 2.70 13.40
C GLY A 144 -5.58 4.06 13.48
N TYR A 145 -4.60 4.33 12.63
CA TYR A 145 -3.89 5.62 12.58
C TYR A 145 -4.52 6.65 11.65
N ILE A 146 -5.62 6.31 10.97
CA ILE A 146 -6.42 7.24 10.16
C ILE A 146 -7.86 7.19 10.62
N GLU A 147 -8.41 8.37 10.89
CA GLU A 147 -9.82 8.62 11.15
C GLU A 147 -10.44 9.26 9.90
N ASP A 148 -11.55 8.69 9.41
CA ASP A 148 -12.29 9.26 8.29
C ASP A 148 -13.39 10.19 8.81
N ARG A 149 -13.43 11.44 8.32
CA ARG A 149 -14.45 12.45 8.65
C ARG A 149 -15.09 13.01 7.39
N PRO A 150 -16.33 13.50 7.49
CA PRO A 150 -16.99 14.22 6.39
C PRO A 150 -16.20 15.47 5.99
N TYR A 151 -16.19 15.79 4.70
CA TYR A 151 -15.50 16.99 4.21
C TYR A 151 -16.06 18.30 4.81
N LEU A 152 -17.32 18.32 5.21
CA LEU A 152 -17.94 19.47 5.90
C LEU A 152 -17.23 19.84 7.22
N GLU A 153 -16.53 18.92 7.84
CA GLU A 153 -15.75 19.16 9.06
C GLU A 153 -14.32 19.62 8.77
N TYR A 154 -13.96 19.74 7.48
CA TYR A 154 -12.61 20.14 7.11
C TYR A 154 -12.35 21.59 7.56
N SER A 155 -11.32 21.74 8.36
CA SER A 155 -10.78 23.03 8.77
C SER A 155 -9.27 22.94 8.77
N ASP A 156 -8.62 23.74 7.92
CA ASP A 156 -7.16 23.88 7.92
C ASP A 156 -6.81 25.35 8.12
N PRO A 157 -6.31 25.72 9.31
CA PRO A 157 -5.94 27.10 9.60
C PRO A 157 -4.91 27.68 8.63
N LEU A 158 -4.09 26.83 8.00
CA LEU A 158 -3.08 27.27 7.04
C LEU A 158 -3.63 27.52 5.64
N GLU A 159 -4.79 26.95 5.29
CA GLU A 159 -5.45 27.20 4.00
C GLU A 159 -6.37 28.43 4.01
N VAL A 160 -6.75 28.93 5.18
CA VAL A 160 -7.60 30.13 5.33
C VAL A 160 -6.85 31.41 4.94
N TRP A 161 -5.51 31.37 4.91
CA TRP A 161 -4.66 32.52 4.62
C TRP A 161 -3.96 32.43 3.24
N ALA A 162 -4.30 31.45 2.41
CA ALA A 162 -3.78 31.27 1.06
C ALA A 162 -4.82 31.70 0.02
#